data_a2ba6a6bcbeb6720419543c47ce9a71b
#
_entry.id   a2ba6a6bcbeb6720419543c47ce9a71b
#
_cell.length_a   1.000
_cell.length_b   1.000
_cell.length_c   1.000
_cell.angle_alpha   90.00
_cell.angle_beta   90.00
_cell.angle_gamma   90.00
#
_symmetry.space_group_name_H-M   'P 1'
#
loop_
_entity.id
_entity.type
_entity.pdbx_description
1 polymer ?
#
loop_
_entity_poly.entity_id
_entity_poly.type
_entity_poly.pdbx_seq_one_letter_code
_entity_poly.pdbx_strand_id
1 'polypeptide(L)'
;MTKEPLQVYAAGSLREVFTEIAREHEARTGQKIALTFGASGLLRERIEKGEGAQVFASADTQHPQRLATAGAWAPPTVFVRNSLCALTQAGVNATPQNLLDTLLNPAVKLGTSTPKADPSGDYAWELFRKAETVRTGAYAALDAKALQLTGGPDSPKPPAGRGTYAWVMEQGQADVFLTYCTNAVASQKEVPRLKLVQVPAALQVGAAYGLTVKRGAPASAEVFAQALLAPPAQAALARYGFGQP
;
A
#
# COMPACT_ATOMS: atom_id res chain seq x y z
N MET A 1 -26.53 5.72 -26.73
CA MET A 1 -26.91 5.45 -25.32
C MET A 1 -25.62 5.53 -24.51
N THR A 2 -25.52 6.50 -23.66
CA THR A 2 -24.38 6.59 -22.68
C THR A 2 -24.51 5.44 -21.70
N LYS A 3 -23.52 4.55 -21.67
CA LYS A 3 -23.47 3.46 -20.67
C LYS A 3 -23.38 4.08 -19.28
N GLU A 4 -24.15 3.54 -18.33
CA GLU A 4 -24.01 3.96 -16.93
C GLU A 4 -22.57 3.74 -16.43
N PRO A 5 -22.05 4.65 -15.59
CA PRO A 5 -20.72 4.49 -15.02
C PRO A 5 -20.61 3.23 -14.17
N LEU A 6 -19.55 2.45 -14.40
CA LEU A 6 -19.19 1.30 -13.57
C LEU A 6 -18.76 1.79 -12.17
N GLN A 7 -19.40 1.26 -11.12
CA GLN A 7 -19.13 1.64 -9.74
C GLN A 7 -17.99 0.80 -9.18
N VAL A 8 -16.83 1.41 -8.97
CA VAL A 8 -15.61 0.77 -8.44
C VAL A 8 -15.27 1.35 -7.08
N TYR A 9 -15.29 0.51 -6.05
CA TYR A 9 -14.86 0.85 -4.71
C TYR A 9 -13.44 0.34 -4.50
N ALA A 10 -12.53 1.20 -4.05
CA ALA A 10 -11.11 0.87 -3.93
C ALA A 10 -10.48 1.45 -2.67
N ALA A 11 -9.52 0.72 -2.12
CA ALA A 11 -8.72 1.18 -0.98
C ALA A 11 -8.07 2.54 -1.26
N GLY A 12 -7.97 3.38 -0.23
CA GLY A 12 -7.44 4.74 -0.35
C GLY A 12 -6.03 4.80 -0.94
N SER A 13 -5.18 3.81 -0.65
CA SER A 13 -3.83 3.68 -1.20
C SER A 13 -3.77 3.46 -2.73
N LEU A 14 -4.90 3.06 -3.34
CA LEU A 14 -5.02 2.87 -4.79
C LEU A 14 -5.47 4.13 -5.53
N ARG A 15 -5.78 5.23 -4.83
CA ARG A 15 -6.40 6.43 -5.40
C ARG A 15 -5.71 6.92 -6.67
N GLU A 16 -4.43 7.20 -6.59
CA GLU A 16 -3.71 7.82 -7.70
C GLU A 16 -3.62 6.88 -8.91
N VAL A 17 -3.17 5.66 -8.68
CA VAL A 17 -2.99 4.69 -9.77
C VAL A 17 -4.33 4.25 -10.38
N PHE A 18 -5.38 4.08 -9.57
CA PHE A 18 -6.71 3.72 -10.10
C PHE A 18 -7.33 4.87 -10.89
N THR A 19 -7.09 6.12 -10.51
CA THR A 19 -7.53 7.27 -11.29
C THR A 19 -6.86 7.29 -12.67
N GLU A 20 -5.55 6.99 -12.74
CA GLU A 20 -4.83 6.85 -14.01
C GLU A 20 -5.36 5.69 -14.84
N ILE A 21 -5.44 4.48 -14.27
CA ILE A 21 -5.91 3.28 -14.96
C ILE A 21 -7.36 3.45 -15.46
N ALA A 22 -8.25 4.03 -14.65
CA ALA A 22 -9.64 4.26 -15.04
C ALA A 22 -9.72 5.20 -16.25
N ARG A 23 -8.97 6.29 -16.24
CA ARG A 23 -8.92 7.25 -17.36
C ARG A 23 -8.44 6.57 -18.65
N GLU A 24 -7.38 5.75 -18.57
CA GLU A 24 -6.87 5.01 -19.72
C GLU A 24 -7.88 3.96 -20.21
N HIS A 25 -8.56 3.27 -19.30
CA HIS A 25 -9.60 2.32 -19.62
C HIS A 25 -10.80 2.98 -20.30
N GLU A 26 -11.26 4.13 -19.76
CA GLU A 26 -12.33 4.94 -20.37
C GLU A 26 -11.98 5.39 -21.79
N ALA A 27 -10.74 5.88 -22.00
CA ALA A 27 -10.29 6.32 -23.31
C ALA A 27 -10.29 5.18 -24.34
N ARG A 28 -9.97 3.95 -23.91
CA ARG A 28 -9.90 2.78 -24.80
C ARG A 28 -11.26 2.13 -25.08
N THR A 29 -12.16 2.13 -24.09
CA THR A 29 -13.40 1.34 -24.14
C THR A 29 -14.68 2.16 -24.24
N GLY A 30 -14.60 3.45 -23.94
CA GLY A 30 -15.77 4.34 -23.79
C GLY A 30 -16.60 4.06 -22.53
N GLN A 31 -16.21 3.06 -21.69
CA GLN A 31 -16.91 2.77 -20.43
C GLN A 31 -16.49 3.74 -19.34
N LYS A 32 -17.43 4.55 -18.85
CA LYS A 32 -17.19 5.44 -17.71
C LYS A 32 -17.01 4.65 -16.42
N ILE A 33 -16.09 5.10 -15.56
CA ILE A 33 -15.79 4.49 -14.26
C ILE A 33 -15.98 5.54 -13.16
N ALA A 34 -16.84 5.23 -12.19
CA ALA A 34 -17.03 6.02 -10.99
C ALA A 34 -16.22 5.37 -9.85
N LEU A 35 -15.20 6.08 -9.39
CA LEU A 35 -14.29 5.61 -8.33
C LEU A 35 -14.73 6.15 -6.97
N THR A 36 -14.85 5.26 -5.99
CA THR A 36 -15.06 5.59 -4.58
C THR A 36 -13.91 5.04 -3.77
N PHE A 37 -13.21 5.91 -3.05
CA PHE A 37 -12.04 5.54 -2.25
C PHE A 37 -12.29 5.68 -0.76
N GLY A 38 -11.68 4.77 0.01
CA GLY A 38 -11.77 4.78 1.47
C GLY A 38 -11.01 3.63 2.12
N ALA A 39 -11.10 3.55 3.45
CA ALA A 39 -10.60 2.40 4.17
C ALA A 39 -11.39 1.14 3.77
N SER A 40 -10.69 0.04 3.47
CA SER A 40 -11.29 -1.19 2.93
C SER A 40 -12.42 -1.74 3.79
N GLY A 41 -12.27 -1.73 5.12
CA GLY A 41 -13.30 -2.18 6.04
C GLY A 41 -14.56 -1.33 6.00
N LEU A 42 -14.42 0.01 5.93
CA LEU A 42 -15.55 0.93 5.81
C LEU A 42 -16.26 0.79 4.46
N LEU A 43 -15.50 0.62 3.37
CA LEU A 43 -16.08 0.37 2.05
C LEU A 43 -16.86 -0.94 2.03
N ARG A 44 -16.33 -2.01 2.63
CA ARG A 44 -17.04 -3.29 2.77
C ARG A 44 -18.36 -3.12 3.52
N GLU A 45 -18.36 -2.40 4.66
CA GLU A 45 -19.57 -2.13 5.43
C GLU A 45 -20.64 -1.37 4.62
N ARG A 46 -20.23 -0.38 3.83
CA ARG A 46 -21.11 0.35 2.92
C ARG A 46 -21.72 -0.55 1.85
N ILE A 47 -20.91 -1.47 1.29
CA ILE A 47 -21.37 -2.49 0.33
C ILE A 47 -22.37 -3.44 0.99
N GLU A 48 -22.11 -3.92 2.21
CA GLU A 48 -23.00 -4.77 2.98
C GLU A 48 -24.34 -4.08 3.31
N LYS A 49 -24.35 -2.76 3.44
CA LYS A 49 -25.53 -1.92 3.62
C LYS A 49 -26.31 -1.63 2.33
N GLY A 50 -25.84 -2.17 1.18
CA GLY A 50 -26.57 -2.09 -0.08
C GLY A 50 -26.10 -1.01 -1.06
N GLU A 51 -24.96 -0.36 -0.82
CA GLU A 51 -24.41 0.56 -1.82
C GLU A 51 -24.05 -0.17 -3.12
N GLY A 52 -24.20 0.55 -4.22
CA GLY A 52 -24.21 0.00 -5.59
C GLY A 52 -22.83 -0.36 -6.17
N ALA A 53 -21.83 -0.74 -5.36
CA ALA A 53 -20.53 -1.18 -5.86
C ALA A 53 -20.67 -2.43 -6.76
N GLN A 54 -19.88 -2.47 -7.83
CA GLN A 54 -19.84 -3.56 -8.80
C GLN A 54 -18.47 -4.25 -8.84
N VAL A 55 -17.41 -3.48 -8.53
CA VAL A 55 -16.04 -3.97 -8.36
C VAL A 55 -15.52 -3.45 -7.00
N PHE A 56 -14.85 -4.30 -6.25
CA PHE A 56 -14.22 -3.93 -4.97
C PHE A 56 -12.76 -4.36 -4.96
N ALA A 57 -11.86 -3.38 -4.81
CA ALA A 57 -10.41 -3.55 -4.71
C ALA A 57 -9.95 -3.14 -3.30
N SER A 58 -9.65 -4.13 -2.49
CA SER A 58 -9.28 -4.00 -1.07
C SER A 58 -7.78 -4.04 -0.86
N ALA A 59 -7.29 -3.35 0.17
CA ALA A 59 -5.90 -3.42 0.62
C ALA A 59 -5.57 -4.72 1.38
N ASP A 60 -6.51 -5.66 1.44
CA ASP A 60 -6.34 -7.02 1.94
C ASP A 60 -7.19 -8.00 1.14
N THR A 61 -7.10 -9.28 1.46
CA THR A 61 -7.95 -10.32 0.88
C THR A 61 -9.13 -10.69 1.76
N GLN A 62 -9.16 -10.27 3.03
CA GLN A 62 -10.17 -10.71 4.00
C GLN A 62 -11.52 -10.02 3.78
N HIS A 63 -11.51 -8.70 3.52
CA HIS A 63 -12.74 -7.97 3.26
C HIS A 63 -13.48 -8.45 2.01
N PRO A 64 -12.84 -8.62 0.84
CA PRO A 64 -13.50 -9.18 -0.34
C PRO A 64 -13.88 -10.66 -0.14
N GLN A 65 -13.09 -11.47 0.60
CA GLN A 65 -13.46 -12.84 0.92
C GLN A 65 -14.74 -12.90 1.76
N ARG A 66 -14.92 -11.98 2.70
CA ARG A 66 -16.13 -11.89 3.51
C ARG A 66 -17.38 -11.61 2.65
N LEU A 67 -17.27 -10.70 1.67
CA LEU A 67 -18.35 -10.45 0.71
C LEU A 67 -18.63 -11.67 -0.17
N ALA A 68 -17.59 -12.40 -0.60
CA ALA A 68 -17.75 -13.63 -1.37
C ALA A 68 -18.44 -14.73 -0.56
N THR A 69 -18.10 -14.90 0.72
CA THR A 69 -18.71 -15.87 1.62
C THR A 69 -20.20 -15.58 1.84
N ALA A 70 -20.60 -14.30 1.84
CA ALA A 70 -22.00 -13.90 1.89
C ALA A 70 -22.79 -14.21 0.58
N GLY A 71 -22.12 -14.64 -0.49
CA GLY A 71 -22.71 -15.21 -1.72
C GLY A 71 -22.96 -14.23 -2.84
N ALA A 72 -22.97 -12.91 -2.60
CA ALA A 72 -23.27 -11.91 -3.63
C ALA A 72 -22.08 -11.49 -4.47
N TRP A 73 -20.86 -11.92 -4.12
CA TRP A 73 -19.60 -11.54 -4.77
C TRP A 73 -18.80 -12.78 -5.20
N ALA A 74 -17.95 -12.62 -6.20
CA ALA A 74 -17.04 -13.66 -6.61
C ALA A 74 -15.90 -13.85 -5.58
N PRO A 75 -15.27 -15.02 -5.52
CA PRO A 75 -14.04 -15.20 -4.74
C PRO A 75 -12.99 -14.16 -5.15
N PRO A 76 -12.26 -13.58 -4.19
CA PRO A 76 -11.25 -12.57 -4.52
C PRO A 76 -10.04 -13.17 -5.23
N THR A 77 -9.48 -12.35 -6.14
CA THR A 77 -8.18 -12.61 -6.77
C THR A 77 -7.17 -11.61 -6.23
N VAL A 78 -5.98 -12.05 -5.86
CA VAL A 78 -4.87 -11.15 -5.56
C VAL A 78 -4.44 -10.49 -6.87
N PHE A 79 -4.49 -9.15 -6.93
CA PHE A 79 -4.16 -8.42 -8.16
C PHE A 79 -2.89 -7.58 -8.04
N VAL A 80 -2.44 -7.30 -6.80
CA VAL A 80 -1.23 -6.52 -6.53
C VAL A 80 -0.81 -6.73 -5.07
N ARG A 81 0.46 -6.47 -4.76
CA ARG A 81 0.99 -6.49 -3.40
C ARG A 81 1.55 -5.12 -3.03
N ASN A 82 1.46 -4.75 -1.76
CA ASN A 82 2.14 -3.58 -1.24
C ASN A 82 3.10 -4.05 -0.15
N SER A 83 4.39 -3.96 -0.44
CA SER A 83 5.47 -4.44 0.42
C SER A 83 6.09 -3.29 1.21
N LEU A 84 6.84 -3.61 2.27
CA LEU A 84 7.70 -2.62 2.92
C LEU A 84 8.96 -2.34 2.09
N CYS A 85 9.37 -1.09 2.15
CA CYS A 85 10.65 -0.59 1.68
C CYS A 85 11.33 0.23 2.78
N ALA A 86 12.63 0.37 2.70
CA ALA A 86 13.36 1.33 3.49
C ALA A 86 13.59 2.61 2.68
N LEU A 87 13.09 3.73 3.19
CA LEU A 87 13.36 5.07 2.67
C LEU A 87 14.53 5.62 3.46
N THR A 88 15.63 6.00 2.81
CA THR A 88 16.87 6.39 3.50
C THR A 88 17.35 7.77 3.12
N GLN A 89 18.06 8.43 4.05
CA GLN A 89 18.83 9.63 3.75
C GLN A 89 19.94 9.31 2.73
N ALA A 90 20.35 10.33 1.96
CA ALA A 90 21.38 10.17 0.94
C ALA A 90 22.73 9.65 1.47
N GLY A 91 23.08 10.02 2.72
CA GLY A 91 24.32 9.62 3.38
C GLY A 91 24.33 8.21 3.97
N VAL A 92 23.17 7.54 4.01
CA VAL A 92 23.08 6.17 4.54
C VAL A 92 23.48 5.18 3.44
N ASN A 93 24.51 4.37 3.74
CA ASN A 93 24.95 3.32 2.83
C ASN A 93 24.19 2.01 3.08
N ALA A 94 22.91 2.00 2.68
CA ALA A 94 22.04 0.84 2.80
C ALA A 94 21.80 0.18 1.44
N THR A 95 21.84 -1.13 1.44
CA THR A 95 21.51 -2.02 0.32
C THR A 95 20.61 -3.15 0.83
N PRO A 96 19.91 -3.89 -0.04
CA PRO A 96 19.15 -5.07 0.43
C PRO A 96 20.01 -6.07 1.23
N GLN A 97 21.29 -6.22 0.89
CA GLN A 97 22.21 -7.17 1.53
C GLN A 97 22.62 -6.77 2.95
N ASN A 98 22.77 -5.47 3.20
CA ASN A 98 23.21 -4.96 4.51
C ASN A 98 22.09 -4.27 5.30
N LEU A 99 20.84 -4.34 4.83
CA LEU A 99 19.73 -3.59 5.43
C LEU A 99 19.58 -3.92 6.92
N LEU A 100 19.60 -5.20 7.29
CA LEU A 100 19.46 -5.59 8.69
C LEU A 100 20.58 -5.01 9.57
N ASP A 101 21.82 -5.04 9.11
CA ASP A 101 22.96 -4.43 9.83
C ASP A 101 22.77 -2.92 9.98
N THR A 102 22.27 -2.27 8.91
CA THR A 102 21.97 -0.84 8.94
C THR A 102 20.88 -0.51 9.95
N LEU A 103 19.79 -1.28 9.99
CA LEU A 103 18.68 -1.09 10.93
C LEU A 103 19.11 -1.33 12.38
N LEU A 104 19.99 -2.29 12.62
CA LEU A 104 20.52 -2.63 13.95
C LEU A 104 21.63 -1.68 14.42
N ASN A 105 22.24 -0.91 13.53
CA ASN A 105 23.28 0.04 13.92
C ASN A 105 22.72 1.10 14.89
N PRO A 106 23.25 1.21 16.12
CA PRO A 106 22.74 2.15 17.12
C PRO A 106 22.86 3.63 16.71
N ALA A 107 23.77 3.96 15.81
CA ALA A 107 23.96 5.31 15.29
C ALA A 107 22.89 5.71 14.24
N VAL A 108 22.14 4.75 13.69
CA VAL A 108 21.09 4.99 12.70
C VAL A 108 19.75 5.20 13.38
N LYS A 109 19.11 6.34 13.13
CA LYS A 109 17.75 6.63 13.58
C LYS A 109 16.75 5.89 12.70
N LEU A 110 16.05 4.92 13.28
CA LEU A 110 15.02 4.12 12.61
C LEU A 110 13.65 4.73 12.84
N GLY A 111 13.00 5.23 11.77
CA GLY A 111 11.64 5.72 11.78
C GLY A 111 10.64 4.65 11.34
N THR A 112 9.46 4.68 11.93
CA THR A 112 8.32 3.83 11.59
C THR A 112 7.02 4.61 11.73
N SER A 113 5.93 4.09 11.15
CA SER A 113 4.59 4.48 11.56
C SER A 113 4.23 3.82 12.91
N THR A 114 3.14 4.28 13.52
CA THR A 114 2.67 3.82 14.83
C THR A 114 1.87 2.54 14.68
N PRO A 115 2.29 1.41 15.27
CA PRO A 115 1.55 0.15 15.24
C PRO A 115 0.13 0.32 15.79
N LYS A 116 -0.81 -0.48 15.31
CA LYS A 116 -2.25 -0.47 15.62
C LYS A 116 -3.02 0.77 15.13
N ALA A 117 -2.34 1.90 14.94
CA ALA A 117 -2.93 3.12 14.38
C ALA A 117 -2.71 3.22 12.87
N ASP A 118 -1.61 2.73 12.37
CA ASP A 118 -1.24 2.72 10.95
C ASP A 118 -0.73 1.32 10.55
N PRO A 119 -1.35 0.66 9.55
CA PRO A 119 -0.94 -0.67 9.09
C PRO A 119 0.54 -0.79 8.69
N SER A 120 1.16 0.27 8.16
CA SER A 120 2.59 0.21 7.83
C SER A 120 3.47 0.09 9.08
N GLY A 121 2.99 0.58 10.23
CA GLY A 121 3.59 0.34 11.53
C GLY A 121 3.50 -1.13 11.94
N ASP A 122 2.33 -1.75 11.80
CA ASP A 122 2.16 -3.17 12.11
C ASP A 122 3.09 -4.05 11.27
N TYR A 123 3.25 -3.74 9.98
CA TYR A 123 4.18 -4.44 9.10
C TYR A 123 5.65 -4.20 9.47
N ALA A 124 6.02 -3.02 9.99
CA ALA A 124 7.38 -2.80 10.49
C ALA A 124 7.70 -3.74 11.66
N TRP A 125 6.76 -3.93 12.59
CA TRP A 125 6.92 -4.89 13.69
C TRP A 125 6.89 -6.35 13.23
N GLU A 126 6.16 -6.66 12.17
CA GLU A 126 6.23 -7.99 11.54
C GLU A 126 7.62 -8.24 10.92
N LEU A 127 8.22 -7.23 10.27
CA LEU A 127 9.61 -7.28 9.82
C LEU A 127 10.56 -7.52 11.00
N PHE A 128 10.35 -6.85 12.14
CA PHE A 128 11.19 -7.07 13.33
C PHE A 128 11.10 -8.52 13.84
N ARG A 129 9.91 -9.14 13.81
CA ARG A 129 9.75 -10.56 14.15
C ARG A 129 10.50 -11.47 13.16
N LYS A 130 10.45 -11.16 11.88
CA LYS A 130 11.25 -11.89 10.87
C LYS A 130 12.75 -11.68 11.08
N ALA A 131 13.17 -10.47 11.44
CA ALA A 131 14.57 -10.19 11.76
C ALA A 131 15.11 -11.06 12.91
N GLU A 132 14.27 -11.34 13.93
CA GLU A 132 14.61 -12.25 15.02
C GLU A 132 14.94 -13.66 14.54
N THR A 133 14.26 -14.14 13.49
CA THR A 133 14.58 -15.47 12.91
C THR A 133 15.89 -15.50 12.12
N VAL A 134 16.35 -14.34 11.65
CA VAL A 134 17.63 -14.19 10.93
C VAL A 134 18.77 -13.92 11.91
N ARG A 135 18.50 -13.15 12.97
CA ARG A 135 19.52 -12.79 13.97
C ARG A 135 18.86 -12.66 15.35
N THR A 136 19.23 -13.54 16.26
CA THR A 136 18.76 -13.53 17.65
C THR A 136 19.04 -12.17 18.32
N GLY A 137 18.03 -11.63 18.99
CA GLY A 137 18.07 -10.32 19.65
C GLY A 137 17.72 -9.15 18.75
N ALA A 138 17.51 -9.37 17.45
CA ALA A 138 17.16 -8.31 16.50
C ALA A 138 15.81 -7.67 16.83
N TYR A 139 14.80 -8.47 17.20
CA TYR A 139 13.50 -7.92 17.57
C TYR A 139 13.59 -6.91 18.71
N ALA A 140 14.20 -7.30 19.82
CA ALA A 140 14.32 -6.44 20.99
C ALA A 140 15.10 -5.16 20.69
N ALA A 141 16.18 -5.26 19.90
CA ALA A 141 17.00 -4.11 19.52
C ALA A 141 16.23 -3.14 18.60
N LEU A 142 15.47 -3.64 17.64
CA LEU A 142 14.67 -2.82 16.71
C LEU A 142 13.46 -2.20 17.40
N ASP A 143 12.76 -2.96 18.24
CA ASP A 143 11.62 -2.48 19.03
C ASP A 143 12.04 -1.32 19.96
N ALA A 144 13.17 -1.47 20.66
CA ALA A 144 13.68 -0.46 21.58
C ALA A 144 14.12 0.85 20.91
N LYS A 145 14.58 0.80 19.66
CA LYS A 145 15.12 1.97 18.94
C LYS A 145 14.13 2.63 17.98
N ALA A 146 13.06 1.94 17.59
CA ALA A 146 12.11 2.42 16.59
C ALA A 146 11.41 3.70 17.04
N LEU A 147 11.50 4.74 16.22
CA LEU A 147 10.84 6.04 16.43
C LEU A 147 9.51 6.02 15.69
N GLN A 148 8.40 6.02 16.41
CA GLN A 148 7.04 6.05 15.87
C GLN A 148 6.67 7.49 15.45
N LEU A 149 7.04 7.89 14.25
CA LEU A 149 7.03 9.29 13.81
C LEU A 149 5.73 9.69 13.08
N THR A 150 4.95 8.72 12.59
CA THR A 150 3.75 8.97 11.77
C THR A 150 2.61 8.04 12.15
N GLY A 151 1.39 8.37 11.68
CA GLY A 151 0.23 7.51 11.76
C GLY A 151 -0.42 7.37 13.14
N GLY A 152 0.16 7.92 14.18
CA GLY A 152 -0.40 7.95 15.53
C GLY A 152 -1.36 9.12 15.75
N PRO A 153 -2.21 9.07 16.80
CA PRO A 153 -3.15 10.14 17.10
C PRO A 153 -2.46 11.49 17.36
N ASP A 154 -1.26 11.45 17.96
CA ASP A 154 -0.47 12.63 18.31
C ASP A 154 0.67 12.90 17.32
N SER A 155 0.75 12.15 16.23
CA SER A 155 1.79 12.36 15.22
C SER A 155 1.64 13.72 14.55
N PRO A 156 2.72 14.50 14.41
CA PRO A 156 2.69 15.78 13.70
C PRO A 156 2.21 15.59 12.25
N LYS A 157 1.36 16.51 11.81
CA LYS A 157 0.88 16.52 10.42
C LYS A 157 1.78 17.39 9.56
N PRO A 158 2.10 16.98 8.33
CA PRO A 158 2.85 17.82 7.41
C PRO A 158 2.04 19.06 7.02
N PRO A 159 2.69 20.13 6.55
CA PRO A 159 2.01 21.25 5.90
C PRO A 159 1.12 20.77 4.73
N ALA A 160 0.11 21.58 4.39
CA ALA A 160 -0.79 21.26 3.28
C ALA A 160 0.00 21.01 1.98
N GLY A 161 -0.37 19.95 1.26
CA GLY A 161 0.26 19.56 0.00
C GLY A 161 1.59 18.80 0.13
N ARG A 162 2.07 18.53 1.36
CA ARG A 162 3.27 17.75 1.61
C ARG A 162 2.94 16.30 1.98
N GLY A 163 3.72 15.37 1.46
CA GLY A 163 3.68 13.96 1.87
C GLY A 163 4.26 13.76 3.27
N THR A 164 3.58 13.01 4.12
CA THR A 164 3.98 12.80 5.52
C THR A 164 5.40 12.25 5.65
N TYR A 165 5.71 11.20 4.91
CA TYR A 165 7.03 10.53 5.00
C TYR A 165 8.14 11.40 4.40
N ALA A 166 7.87 12.07 3.27
CA ALA A 166 8.80 13.00 2.64
C ALA A 166 9.16 14.14 3.62
N TRP A 167 8.17 14.72 4.26
CA TRP A 167 8.34 15.79 5.23
C TRP A 167 9.15 15.35 6.46
N VAL A 168 8.80 14.20 7.07
CA VAL A 168 9.53 13.65 8.23
C VAL A 168 11.00 13.39 7.90
N MET A 169 11.26 12.81 6.73
CA MET A 169 12.63 12.54 6.28
C MET A 169 13.39 13.81 5.94
N GLU A 170 12.75 14.80 5.34
CA GLU A 170 13.37 16.10 5.03
C GLU A 170 13.78 16.86 6.30
N GLN A 171 12.99 16.73 7.39
CA GLN A 171 13.31 17.28 8.70
C GLN A 171 14.44 16.53 9.44
N GLY A 172 14.99 15.46 8.86
CA GLY A 172 16.06 14.66 9.47
C GLY A 172 15.63 13.91 10.73
N GLN A 173 14.33 13.63 10.89
CA GLN A 173 13.82 12.92 12.07
C GLN A 173 14.22 11.45 12.08
N ALA A 174 14.49 10.86 10.92
CA ALA A 174 15.02 9.51 10.76
C ALA A 174 16.11 9.45 9.69
N ASP A 175 17.03 8.50 9.83
CA ASP A 175 18.02 8.17 8.81
C ASP A 175 17.50 7.10 7.85
N VAL A 176 16.73 6.16 8.39
CA VAL A 176 16.01 5.11 7.65
C VAL A 176 14.56 5.09 8.15
N PHE A 177 13.61 5.06 7.24
CA PHE A 177 12.19 4.94 7.56
C PHE A 177 11.60 3.69 6.88
N LEU A 178 11.02 2.79 7.66
CA LEU A 178 10.30 1.63 7.13
C LEU A 178 8.84 2.01 6.85
N THR A 179 8.45 1.95 5.60
CA THR A 179 7.08 2.24 5.16
C THR A 179 6.72 1.41 3.94
N TYR A 180 5.47 1.49 3.47
CA TYR A 180 5.11 0.87 2.20
C TYR A 180 5.95 1.42 1.05
N CYS A 181 6.31 0.55 0.11
CA CYS A 181 7.05 0.94 -1.10
C CYS A 181 6.33 2.04 -1.88
N THR A 182 5.01 2.05 -1.89
CA THR A 182 4.21 3.13 -2.51
C THR A 182 4.48 4.49 -1.87
N ASN A 183 4.56 4.55 -0.54
CA ASN A 183 4.90 5.77 0.19
C ASN A 183 6.35 6.19 -0.06
N ALA A 184 7.27 5.23 -0.11
CA ALA A 184 8.68 5.49 -0.38
C ALA A 184 8.89 6.06 -1.79
N VAL A 185 8.20 5.52 -2.80
CA VAL A 185 8.22 6.04 -4.19
C VAL A 185 7.66 7.46 -4.24
N ALA A 186 6.52 7.72 -3.60
CA ALA A 186 5.93 9.06 -3.55
C ALA A 186 6.87 10.06 -2.85
N SER A 187 7.49 9.65 -1.74
CA SER A 187 8.43 10.48 -0.99
C SER A 187 9.71 10.79 -1.78
N GLN A 188 10.23 9.84 -2.55
CA GLN A 188 11.39 10.06 -3.41
C GLN A 188 11.09 11.00 -4.57
N LYS A 189 9.86 10.97 -5.12
CA LYS A 189 9.42 11.96 -6.12
C LYS A 189 9.39 13.38 -5.54
N GLU A 190 8.95 13.53 -4.31
CA GLU A 190 8.85 14.82 -3.62
C GLU A 190 10.22 15.33 -3.14
N VAL A 191 11.06 14.42 -2.62
CA VAL A 191 12.40 14.73 -2.10
C VAL A 191 13.44 13.82 -2.79
N PRO A 192 13.93 14.18 -3.97
CA PRO A 192 14.75 13.30 -4.84
C PRO A 192 16.08 12.82 -4.24
N ARG A 193 16.60 13.49 -3.20
CA ARG A 193 17.81 13.03 -2.51
C ARG A 193 17.63 11.78 -1.67
N LEU A 194 16.39 11.44 -1.32
CA LEU A 194 16.07 10.21 -0.58
C LEU A 194 16.29 8.99 -1.48
N LYS A 195 16.74 7.91 -0.89
CA LYS A 195 16.94 6.64 -1.59
C LYS A 195 15.92 5.62 -1.14
N LEU A 196 15.48 4.79 -2.07
CA LEU A 196 14.61 3.64 -1.80
C LEU A 196 15.46 2.38 -1.81
N VAL A 197 15.40 1.61 -0.73
CA VAL A 197 16.08 0.32 -0.58
C VAL A 197 15.03 -0.76 -0.42
N GLN A 198 15.11 -1.79 -1.27
CA GLN A 198 14.23 -2.96 -1.17
C GLN A 198 14.55 -3.77 0.10
N VAL A 199 13.52 -4.17 0.81
CA VAL A 199 13.65 -5.11 1.92
C VAL A 199 13.97 -6.49 1.34
N PRO A 200 15.04 -7.19 1.80
CA PRO A 200 15.38 -8.51 1.28
C PRO A 200 14.28 -9.53 1.59
N ALA A 201 14.17 -10.58 0.77
CA ALA A 201 13.12 -11.59 0.86
C ALA A 201 12.95 -12.20 2.26
N ALA A 202 14.06 -12.44 2.97
CA ALA A 202 14.05 -13.00 4.33
C ALA A 202 13.34 -12.09 5.36
N LEU A 203 13.29 -10.80 5.12
CA LEU A 203 12.65 -9.80 6.00
C LEU A 203 11.35 -9.26 5.42
N GLN A 204 11.04 -9.53 4.15
CA GLN A 204 9.94 -8.89 3.44
C GLN A 204 8.60 -9.25 4.04
N VAL A 205 7.80 -8.23 4.22
CA VAL A 205 6.42 -8.28 4.70
C VAL A 205 5.56 -7.37 3.84
N GLY A 206 4.26 -7.61 3.80
CA GLY A 206 3.36 -6.76 3.06
C GLY A 206 1.96 -7.34 2.89
N ALA A 207 1.07 -6.53 2.34
CA ALA A 207 -0.31 -6.87 2.09
C ALA A 207 -0.51 -7.40 0.66
N ALA A 208 -1.28 -8.47 0.53
CA ALA A 208 -1.87 -8.90 -0.73
C ALA A 208 -3.22 -8.19 -0.89
N TYR A 209 -3.39 -7.44 -1.98
CA TYR A 209 -4.62 -6.72 -2.27
C TYR A 209 -5.58 -7.63 -3.05
N GLY A 210 -6.81 -7.71 -2.57
CA GLY A 210 -7.85 -8.55 -3.15
C GLY A 210 -8.81 -7.75 -4.03
N LEU A 211 -9.09 -8.29 -5.20
CA LEU A 211 -10.06 -7.78 -6.17
C LEU A 211 -11.23 -8.74 -6.28
N THR A 212 -12.45 -8.24 -6.20
CA THR A 212 -13.66 -9.05 -6.43
C THR A 212 -14.71 -8.28 -7.23
N VAL A 213 -15.56 -9.03 -7.93
CA VAL A 213 -16.66 -8.51 -8.75
C VAL A 213 -17.98 -9.02 -8.20
N LYS A 214 -18.99 -8.16 -8.16
CA LYS A 214 -20.35 -8.50 -7.72
C LYS A 214 -20.99 -9.46 -8.73
N ARG A 215 -21.59 -10.53 -8.24
CA ARG A 215 -22.33 -11.47 -9.09
C ARG A 215 -23.53 -10.76 -9.75
N GLY A 216 -23.72 -11.00 -11.06
CA GLY A 216 -24.77 -10.32 -11.82
C GLY A 216 -24.46 -8.85 -12.17
N ALA A 217 -23.27 -8.35 -11.90
CA ALA A 217 -22.82 -7.05 -12.39
C ALA A 217 -22.76 -7.04 -13.94
N PRO A 218 -22.82 -5.85 -14.58
CA PRO A 218 -22.62 -5.74 -16.01
C PRO A 218 -21.29 -6.36 -16.46
N ALA A 219 -21.22 -6.89 -17.67
CA ALA A 219 -19.99 -7.48 -18.23
C ALA A 219 -18.77 -6.52 -18.19
N SER A 220 -19.02 -5.21 -18.21
CA SER A 220 -17.97 -4.19 -18.06
C SER A 220 -17.23 -4.28 -16.72
N ALA A 221 -17.84 -4.83 -15.67
CA ALA A 221 -17.19 -5.04 -14.37
C ALA A 221 -16.08 -6.10 -14.48
N GLU A 222 -16.37 -7.24 -15.11
CA GLU A 222 -15.36 -8.27 -15.37
C GLU A 222 -14.27 -7.78 -16.33
N VAL A 223 -14.65 -7.04 -17.39
CA VAL A 223 -13.68 -6.45 -18.33
C VAL A 223 -12.71 -5.51 -17.59
N PHE A 224 -13.20 -4.69 -16.67
CA PHE A 224 -12.34 -3.81 -15.88
C PHE A 224 -11.48 -4.60 -14.90
N ALA A 225 -12.03 -5.60 -14.21
CA ALA A 225 -11.27 -6.46 -13.29
C ALA A 225 -10.14 -7.19 -14.03
N GLN A 226 -10.39 -7.73 -15.22
CA GLN A 226 -9.36 -8.35 -16.05
C GLN A 226 -8.32 -7.33 -16.55
N ALA A 227 -8.74 -6.10 -16.84
CA ALA A 227 -7.81 -5.04 -17.22
C ALA A 227 -6.83 -4.68 -16.09
N LEU A 228 -7.25 -4.76 -14.83
CA LEU A 228 -6.37 -4.55 -13.67
C LEU A 228 -5.27 -5.62 -13.53
N LEU A 229 -5.52 -6.83 -14.01
CA LEU A 229 -4.57 -7.95 -14.03
C LEU A 229 -3.66 -7.94 -15.29
N ALA A 230 -4.02 -7.15 -16.29
CA ALA A 230 -3.30 -7.11 -17.55
C ALA A 230 -1.99 -6.29 -17.46
N PRO A 231 -0.99 -6.58 -18.32
CA PRO A 231 0.32 -5.94 -18.29
C PRO A 231 0.31 -4.41 -18.24
N PRO A 232 -0.55 -3.67 -18.97
CA PRO A 232 -0.55 -2.21 -18.89
C PRO A 232 -0.89 -1.67 -17.49
N ALA A 233 -1.92 -2.23 -16.83
CA ALA A 233 -2.29 -1.83 -15.48
C ALA A 233 -1.25 -2.27 -14.45
N GLN A 234 -0.68 -3.47 -14.61
CA GLN A 234 0.40 -3.95 -13.74
C GLN A 234 1.66 -3.07 -13.86
N ALA A 235 1.99 -2.60 -15.05
CA ALA A 235 3.09 -1.63 -15.25
C ALA A 235 2.78 -0.28 -14.59
N ALA A 236 1.53 0.20 -14.65
CA ALA A 236 1.12 1.40 -13.93
C ALA A 236 1.26 1.21 -12.41
N LEU A 237 0.72 0.12 -11.86
CA LEU A 237 0.84 -0.21 -10.43
C LEU A 237 2.32 -0.26 -9.98
N ALA A 238 3.20 -0.87 -10.77
CA ALA A 238 4.64 -0.93 -10.47
C ALA A 238 5.29 0.46 -10.41
N ARG A 239 4.90 1.40 -11.30
CA ARG A 239 5.41 2.79 -11.27
C ARG A 239 5.04 3.54 -10.00
N TYR A 240 3.95 3.15 -9.35
CA TYR A 240 3.51 3.70 -8.06
C TYR A 240 4.10 2.95 -6.86
N GLY A 241 4.94 1.94 -7.07
CA GLY A 241 5.65 1.21 -6.03
C GLY A 241 4.94 -0.06 -5.55
N PHE A 242 3.84 -0.47 -6.19
CA PHE A 242 3.21 -1.76 -5.90
C PHE A 242 4.03 -2.92 -6.49
N GLY A 243 4.01 -4.06 -5.80
CA GLY A 243 4.58 -5.32 -6.28
C GLY A 243 3.58 -6.14 -7.10
N GLN A 244 4.09 -7.11 -7.83
CA GLN A 244 3.24 -8.04 -8.60
C GLN A 244 2.36 -8.91 -7.68
N PRO A 245 1.25 -9.47 -8.20
CA PRO A 245 0.37 -10.39 -7.49
C PRO A 245 1.05 -11.59 -6.85
#